data_5bf711a1ea6ad84f830dfc1969c3961b
#
_entry.id   5bf711a1ea6ad84f830dfc1969c3961b
#
_cell.length_a   1.000
_cell.length_b   1.000
_cell.length_c   1.000
_cell.angle_alpha   90.00
_cell.angle_beta   90.00
_cell.angle_gamma   90.00
#
_symmetry.space_group_name_H-M   'P 1'
#
loop_
_entity.id
_entity.type
_entity.pdbx_description
1 polymer ?
#
loop_
_entity_poly.entity_id
_entity_poly.type
_entity_poly.pdbx_seq_one_letter_code
_entity_poly.pdbx_strand_id
1 'polypeptide(L)'
;MRKNLGLFLMVFLCVGLLLGCATTQPLNGKKKAEAKYQLGNSLLYEKNYQGAVTELKDAVELDPENPSIHNSLGLAYQGLRLPERAIPHYQKAIQLKPNFPEYENNLGTAYAAARQWDLAIQWFQKAADNYLYRTRHVAYENLGSAYHNKGDYRRAIENYKKAAEFYKDYTPAYINMGISYEALKDWDNAVAAYKKATEIEPDSSLPYLQMGDLYLRLNHQEVAVEYLLIAIKNDPNGPYGKAARSLLATTRKPK
;
A
#
# COMPACT_ATOMS: atom_id res chain seq x y z
N MET A 1 -33.58 37.75 -69.48
CA MET A 1 -32.63 37.64 -68.38
C MET A 1 -33.33 37.25 -67.08
N ARG A 2 -33.68 36.00 -66.86
CA ARG A 2 -34.26 35.44 -65.64
C ARG A 2 -34.15 33.91 -65.69
N LYS A 3 -33.03 33.34 -65.40
CA LYS A 3 -32.86 31.88 -65.16
C LYS A 3 -31.46 31.63 -64.58
N ASN A 4 -31.18 31.93 -63.34
CA ASN A 4 -30.02 31.41 -62.66
C ASN A 4 -30.01 31.77 -61.14
N LEU A 5 -31.18 32.01 -60.50
CA LEU A 5 -31.26 32.35 -59.09
C LEU A 5 -31.77 31.18 -58.20
N GLY A 6 -32.11 30.04 -58.83
CA GLY A 6 -32.67 28.89 -58.11
C GLY A 6 -31.67 27.80 -57.67
N LEU A 7 -30.45 27.82 -58.22
CA LEU A 7 -29.49 26.73 -57.98
C LEU A 7 -28.50 27.03 -56.88
N PHE A 8 -28.38 28.26 -56.39
CA PHE A 8 -27.44 28.64 -55.31
C PHE A 8 -28.05 28.53 -53.92
N LEU A 9 -29.38 28.40 -53.77
CA LEU A 9 -30.01 28.27 -52.46
C LEU A 9 -30.14 26.80 -51.94
N MET A 10 -29.97 25.82 -52.83
CA MET A 10 -30.11 24.41 -52.43
C MET A 10 -28.81 23.75 -51.95
N VAL A 11 -27.63 24.34 -52.19
CA VAL A 11 -26.33 23.80 -51.76
C VAL A 11 -25.96 24.21 -50.33
N PHE A 12 -26.56 25.30 -49.80
CA PHE A 12 -26.27 25.75 -48.41
C PHE A 12 -27.11 25.05 -47.33
N LEU A 13 -28.16 24.31 -47.67
CA LEU A 13 -29.02 23.63 -46.70
C LEU A 13 -28.54 22.21 -46.36
N CYS A 14 -27.64 21.61 -47.14
CA CYS A 14 -27.14 20.25 -46.89
C CYS A 14 -25.85 20.19 -46.08
N VAL A 15 -25.14 21.31 -45.86
CA VAL A 15 -23.92 21.36 -45.07
C VAL A 15 -24.18 21.58 -43.56
N GLY A 16 -25.39 22.08 -43.22
CA GLY A 16 -25.77 22.36 -41.81
C GLY A 16 -26.22 21.16 -40.99
N LEU A 17 -26.45 19.99 -41.59
CA LEU A 17 -27.02 18.82 -40.89
C LEU A 17 -26.01 17.73 -40.53
N LEU A 18 -24.73 17.87 -40.89
CA LEU A 18 -23.69 16.90 -40.55
C LEU A 18 -22.81 17.28 -39.34
N LEU A 19 -23.05 18.41 -38.69
CA LEU A 19 -22.30 18.88 -37.52
C LEU A 19 -23.02 18.63 -36.17
N GLY A 20 -24.18 17.99 -36.17
CA GLY A 20 -25.03 17.81 -34.97
C GLY A 20 -24.88 16.51 -34.20
N CYS A 21 -24.10 15.53 -34.68
CA CYS A 21 -24.07 14.19 -34.04
C CYS A 21 -22.77 13.81 -33.35
N ALA A 22 -21.77 14.70 -33.26
CA ALA A 22 -20.44 14.31 -32.74
C ALA A 22 -20.14 14.67 -31.28
N THR A 23 -21.08 15.32 -30.54
CA THR A 23 -20.71 15.91 -29.23
C THR A 23 -21.40 15.32 -28.01
N THR A 24 -22.29 14.36 -28.12
CA THR A 24 -23.00 13.81 -26.96
C THR A 24 -22.44 12.51 -26.42
N GLN A 25 -21.61 11.78 -27.16
CA GLN A 25 -21.03 10.51 -26.70
C GLN A 25 -19.90 10.63 -25.69
N PRO A 26 -18.93 11.54 -25.78
CA PRO A 26 -17.80 11.55 -24.83
C PRO A 26 -18.21 11.97 -23.41
N LEU A 27 -19.18 12.87 -23.25
CA LEU A 27 -19.65 13.29 -21.91
C LEU A 27 -20.44 12.19 -21.19
N ASN A 28 -21.22 11.39 -21.93
CA ASN A 28 -21.99 10.29 -21.35
C ASN A 28 -21.06 9.10 -20.96
N GLY A 29 -20.04 8.84 -21.77
CA GLY A 29 -19.01 7.83 -21.48
C GLY A 29 -18.25 8.14 -20.19
N LYS A 30 -17.75 9.36 -20.03
CA LYS A 30 -17.02 9.77 -18.81
C LYS A 30 -17.88 9.76 -17.55
N LYS A 31 -19.14 10.19 -17.64
CA LYS A 31 -20.07 10.09 -16.49
C LYS A 31 -20.32 8.63 -16.08
N LYS A 32 -20.45 7.74 -17.05
CA LYS A 32 -20.60 6.31 -16.80
C LYS A 32 -19.32 5.71 -16.23
N ALA A 33 -18.15 6.11 -16.74
CA ALA A 33 -16.85 5.73 -16.18
C ALA A 33 -16.72 6.15 -14.72
N GLU A 34 -17.11 7.39 -14.39
CA GLU A 34 -17.10 7.90 -13.03
C GLU A 34 -18.02 7.09 -12.10
N ALA A 35 -19.24 6.77 -12.54
CA ALA A 35 -20.16 5.94 -11.75
C ALA A 35 -19.57 4.53 -11.48
N LYS A 36 -18.96 3.90 -12.49
CA LYS A 36 -18.27 2.62 -12.35
C LYS A 36 -17.05 2.71 -11.43
N TYR A 37 -16.28 3.78 -11.53
CA TYR A 37 -15.13 4.06 -10.66
C TYR A 37 -15.56 4.21 -9.20
N GLN A 38 -16.61 4.95 -8.90
CA GLN A 38 -17.14 5.11 -7.55
C GLN A 38 -17.65 3.78 -6.98
N LEU A 39 -18.37 2.99 -7.77
CA LEU A 39 -18.81 1.66 -7.36
C LEU A 39 -17.62 0.74 -7.09
N GLY A 40 -16.62 0.74 -7.99
CA GLY A 40 -15.39 -0.03 -7.81
C GLY A 40 -14.64 0.34 -6.53
N ASN A 41 -14.56 1.64 -6.18
CA ASN A 41 -13.94 2.09 -4.93
C ASN A 41 -14.76 1.70 -3.68
N SER A 42 -16.10 1.72 -3.76
CA SER A 42 -16.94 1.21 -2.67
C SER A 42 -16.66 -0.28 -2.42
N LEU A 43 -16.59 -1.06 -3.49
CA LEU A 43 -16.26 -2.49 -3.41
C LEU A 43 -14.85 -2.75 -2.87
N LEU A 44 -13.87 -1.88 -3.19
CA LEU A 44 -12.53 -1.94 -2.59
C LEU A 44 -12.59 -1.72 -1.07
N TYR A 45 -13.36 -0.73 -0.64
CA TYR A 45 -13.55 -0.46 0.79
C TYR A 45 -14.20 -1.64 1.52
N GLU A 46 -15.17 -2.30 0.89
CA GLU A 46 -15.83 -3.51 1.38
C GLU A 46 -14.93 -4.77 1.28
N LYS A 47 -13.72 -4.64 0.75
CA LYS A 47 -12.79 -5.76 0.44
C LYS A 47 -13.37 -6.77 -0.56
N ASN A 48 -14.38 -6.40 -1.32
CA ASN A 48 -14.89 -7.19 -2.43
C ASN A 48 -14.03 -6.92 -3.68
N TYR A 49 -12.79 -7.42 -3.65
CA TYR A 49 -11.80 -7.14 -4.68
C TYR A 49 -12.19 -7.68 -6.06
N GLN A 50 -12.89 -8.82 -6.12
CA GLN A 50 -13.35 -9.39 -7.39
C GLN A 50 -14.42 -8.50 -8.05
N GLY A 51 -15.40 -8.03 -7.29
CA GLY A 51 -16.38 -7.06 -7.77
C GLY A 51 -15.73 -5.75 -8.19
N ALA A 52 -14.77 -5.26 -7.39
CA ALA A 52 -14.02 -4.05 -7.72
C ALA A 52 -13.29 -4.18 -9.05
N VAL A 53 -12.62 -5.30 -9.34
CA VAL A 53 -11.95 -5.54 -10.63
C VAL A 53 -12.95 -5.45 -11.79
N THR A 54 -14.15 -6.01 -11.65
CA THR A 54 -15.17 -5.98 -12.71
C THR A 54 -15.57 -4.54 -13.02
N GLU A 55 -15.98 -3.78 -12.02
CA GLU A 55 -16.46 -2.41 -12.20
C GLU A 55 -15.35 -1.46 -12.68
N LEU A 56 -14.13 -1.62 -12.15
CA LEU A 56 -12.98 -0.79 -12.52
C LEU A 56 -12.46 -1.12 -13.93
N LYS A 57 -12.57 -2.34 -14.42
CA LYS A 57 -12.29 -2.67 -15.83
C LYS A 57 -13.26 -1.96 -16.78
N ASP A 58 -14.56 -2.02 -16.47
CA ASP A 58 -15.55 -1.28 -17.23
C ASP A 58 -15.25 0.25 -17.22
N ALA A 59 -14.81 0.78 -16.07
CA ALA A 59 -14.43 2.18 -15.95
C ALA A 59 -13.21 2.52 -16.83
N VAL A 60 -12.18 1.65 -16.87
CA VAL A 60 -11.00 1.81 -17.74
C VAL A 60 -11.40 1.79 -19.23
N GLU A 61 -12.33 0.91 -19.64
CA GLU A 61 -12.81 0.85 -21.03
C GLU A 61 -13.52 2.15 -21.43
N LEU A 62 -14.23 2.79 -20.49
CA LEU A 62 -14.96 4.02 -20.72
C LEU A 62 -14.10 5.30 -20.64
N ASP A 63 -13.05 5.30 -19.81
CA ASP A 63 -12.10 6.41 -19.62
C ASP A 63 -10.68 5.90 -19.39
N PRO A 64 -9.99 5.43 -20.45
CA PRO A 64 -8.67 4.79 -20.34
C PRO A 64 -7.53 5.75 -19.97
N GLU A 65 -7.76 7.05 -20.03
CA GLU A 65 -6.77 8.08 -19.72
C GLU A 65 -6.95 8.67 -18.30
N ASN A 66 -7.75 8.03 -17.45
CA ASN A 66 -7.93 8.45 -16.07
C ASN A 66 -6.94 7.71 -15.14
N PRO A 67 -5.93 8.40 -14.59
CA PRO A 67 -4.92 7.76 -13.75
C PRO A 67 -5.49 7.15 -12.46
N SER A 68 -6.55 7.75 -11.91
CA SER A 68 -7.15 7.26 -10.66
C SER A 68 -7.86 5.93 -10.85
N ILE A 69 -8.52 5.71 -12.00
CA ILE A 69 -9.16 4.44 -12.32
C ILE A 69 -8.10 3.33 -12.43
N HIS A 70 -7.00 3.60 -13.13
CA HIS A 70 -5.89 2.64 -13.21
C HIS A 70 -5.30 2.34 -11.83
N ASN A 71 -5.06 3.35 -11.01
CA ASN A 71 -4.58 3.12 -9.64
C ASN A 71 -5.54 2.24 -8.83
N SER A 72 -6.84 2.51 -8.86
CA SER A 72 -7.83 1.71 -8.14
C SER A 72 -7.92 0.26 -8.67
N LEU A 73 -7.80 0.05 -9.98
CA LEU A 73 -7.74 -1.29 -10.55
C LEU A 73 -6.47 -2.03 -10.12
N GLY A 74 -5.34 -1.33 -10.01
CA GLY A 74 -4.12 -1.86 -9.41
C GLY A 74 -4.33 -2.30 -7.96
N LEU A 75 -5.00 -1.47 -7.14
CA LEU A 75 -5.35 -1.81 -5.76
C LEU A 75 -6.27 -3.04 -5.67
N ALA A 76 -7.24 -3.16 -6.58
CA ALA A 76 -8.13 -4.31 -6.63
C ALA A 76 -7.38 -5.61 -6.93
N TYR A 77 -6.46 -5.61 -7.90
CA TYR A 77 -5.61 -6.76 -8.19
C TYR A 77 -4.65 -7.08 -7.03
N GLN A 78 -4.11 -6.06 -6.37
CA GLN A 78 -3.27 -6.26 -5.19
C GLN A 78 -4.05 -6.89 -4.04
N GLY A 79 -5.30 -6.47 -3.81
CA GLY A 79 -6.21 -7.10 -2.84
C GLY A 79 -6.49 -8.58 -3.14
N LEU A 80 -6.51 -8.96 -4.42
CA LEU A 80 -6.60 -10.36 -4.87
C LEU A 80 -5.25 -11.12 -4.79
N ARG A 81 -4.17 -10.49 -4.32
CA ARG A 81 -2.80 -11.03 -4.30
C ARG A 81 -2.27 -11.40 -5.69
N LEU A 82 -2.59 -10.58 -6.69
CA LEU A 82 -2.15 -10.70 -8.08
C LEU A 82 -1.25 -9.51 -8.46
N PRO A 83 -0.06 -9.38 -7.87
CA PRO A 83 0.80 -8.22 -8.07
C PRO A 83 1.23 -8.04 -9.53
N GLU A 84 1.43 -9.12 -10.28
CA GLU A 84 1.80 -9.07 -11.70
C GLU A 84 0.70 -8.41 -12.55
N ARG A 85 -0.57 -8.51 -12.14
CA ARG A 85 -1.69 -7.81 -12.78
C ARG A 85 -1.83 -6.38 -12.30
N ALA A 86 -1.44 -6.06 -11.06
CA ALA A 86 -1.49 -4.71 -10.52
C ALA A 86 -0.43 -3.78 -11.14
N ILE A 87 0.80 -4.28 -11.35
CA ILE A 87 1.95 -3.52 -11.84
C ILE A 87 1.63 -2.71 -13.11
N PRO A 88 1.11 -3.27 -14.22
CA PRO A 88 0.87 -2.50 -15.43
C PRO A 88 -0.16 -1.38 -15.24
N HIS A 89 -1.12 -1.53 -14.34
CA HIS A 89 -2.09 -0.49 -14.05
C HIS A 89 -1.47 0.66 -13.24
N TYR A 90 -0.63 0.38 -12.23
CA TYR A 90 0.11 1.45 -11.54
C TYR A 90 1.09 2.17 -12.46
N GLN A 91 1.77 1.44 -13.37
CA GLN A 91 2.63 2.05 -14.37
C GLN A 91 1.84 2.99 -15.31
N LYS A 92 0.65 2.59 -15.77
CA LYS A 92 -0.22 3.46 -16.58
C LYS A 92 -0.68 4.67 -15.78
N ALA A 93 -1.04 4.52 -14.51
CA ALA A 93 -1.40 5.65 -13.65
C ALA A 93 -0.26 6.67 -13.52
N ILE A 94 0.98 6.20 -13.32
CA ILE A 94 2.19 7.06 -13.26
C ILE A 94 2.48 7.71 -14.61
N GLN A 95 2.31 6.98 -15.72
CA GLN A 95 2.48 7.54 -17.06
C GLN A 95 1.50 8.70 -17.31
N LEU A 96 0.25 8.56 -16.89
CA LEU A 96 -0.81 9.56 -17.04
C LEU A 96 -0.65 10.74 -16.07
N LYS A 97 -0.15 10.49 -14.87
CA LYS A 97 0.10 11.50 -13.84
C LYS A 97 1.47 11.27 -13.20
N PRO A 98 2.54 11.79 -13.82
CA PRO A 98 3.91 11.65 -13.30
C PRO A 98 4.09 12.36 -11.95
N ASN A 99 5.08 11.90 -11.18
CA ASN A 99 5.47 12.46 -9.88
C ASN A 99 4.31 12.50 -8.86
N PHE A 100 3.41 11.51 -8.90
CA PHE A 100 2.36 11.34 -7.93
C PHE A 100 2.77 10.22 -6.94
N PRO A 101 3.26 10.59 -5.73
CA PRO A 101 3.98 9.68 -4.86
C PRO A 101 3.12 8.51 -4.34
N GLU A 102 1.80 8.69 -4.25
CA GLU A 102 0.89 7.61 -3.88
C GLU A 102 0.91 6.47 -4.92
N TYR A 103 0.94 6.80 -6.22
CA TYR A 103 1.01 5.80 -7.28
C TYR A 103 2.38 5.12 -7.30
N GLU A 104 3.45 5.89 -7.06
CA GLU A 104 4.82 5.39 -6.97
C GLU A 104 4.97 4.43 -5.80
N ASN A 105 4.43 4.78 -4.62
CA ASN A 105 4.42 3.90 -3.45
C ASN A 105 3.60 2.62 -3.70
N ASN A 106 2.44 2.72 -4.34
CA ASN A 106 1.62 1.56 -4.68
C ASN A 106 2.34 0.62 -5.67
N LEU A 107 3.03 1.18 -6.66
CA LEU A 107 3.86 0.38 -7.57
C LEU A 107 5.00 -0.32 -6.83
N GLY A 108 5.68 0.39 -5.92
CA GLY A 108 6.68 -0.21 -5.03
C GLY A 108 6.13 -1.39 -4.24
N THR A 109 4.92 -1.24 -3.68
CA THR A 109 4.24 -2.31 -2.92
C THR A 109 3.91 -3.51 -3.80
N ALA A 110 3.49 -3.29 -5.06
CA ALA A 110 3.24 -4.37 -6.00
C ALA A 110 4.53 -5.13 -6.37
N TYR A 111 5.64 -4.41 -6.60
CA TYR A 111 6.94 -5.06 -6.82
C TYR A 111 7.43 -5.82 -5.59
N ALA A 112 7.24 -5.28 -4.38
CA ALA A 112 7.58 -5.98 -3.14
C ALA A 112 6.76 -7.28 -2.98
N ALA A 113 5.46 -7.25 -3.28
CA ALA A 113 4.59 -8.42 -3.28
C ALA A 113 5.04 -9.48 -4.30
N ALA A 114 5.58 -9.05 -5.46
CA ALA A 114 6.20 -9.92 -6.46
C ALA A 114 7.65 -10.33 -6.11
N ARG A 115 8.15 -9.97 -4.91
CA ARG A 115 9.54 -10.17 -4.45
C ARG A 115 10.62 -9.55 -5.34
N GLN A 116 10.26 -8.55 -6.13
CA GLN A 116 11.19 -7.79 -6.96
C GLN A 116 11.75 -6.60 -6.15
N TRP A 117 12.58 -6.93 -5.14
CA TRP A 117 13.02 -5.99 -4.10
C TRP A 117 13.74 -4.77 -4.65
N ASP A 118 14.57 -4.91 -5.69
CA ASP A 118 15.32 -3.78 -6.26
C ASP A 118 14.39 -2.75 -6.92
N LEU A 119 13.37 -3.21 -7.64
CA LEU A 119 12.35 -2.34 -8.21
C LEU A 119 11.47 -1.70 -7.13
N ALA A 120 11.10 -2.49 -6.11
CA ALA A 120 10.36 -1.95 -4.96
C ALA A 120 11.14 -0.82 -4.28
N ILE A 121 12.43 -1.02 -4.02
CA ILE A 121 13.32 -0.01 -3.44
C ILE A 121 13.35 1.26 -4.28
N GLN A 122 13.51 1.16 -5.60
CA GLN A 122 13.54 2.31 -6.50
C GLN A 122 12.26 3.15 -6.40
N TRP A 123 11.10 2.49 -6.42
CA TRP A 123 9.82 3.18 -6.41
C TRP A 123 9.47 3.74 -5.03
N PHE A 124 9.77 3.03 -3.95
CA PHE A 124 9.61 3.56 -2.60
C PHE A 124 10.53 4.76 -2.33
N GLN A 125 11.79 4.70 -2.80
CA GLN A 125 12.72 5.82 -2.69
C GLN A 125 12.18 7.05 -3.41
N LYS A 126 11.68 6.86 -4.64
CA LYS A 126 11.10 7.96 -5.42
C LYS A 126 9.89 8.60 -4.72
N ALA A 127 9.00 7.79 -4.13
CA ALA A 127 7.89 8.29 -3.35
C ALA A 127 8.35 9.01 -2.07
N ALA A 128 9.33 8.44 -1.35
CA ALA A 128 9.87 8.99 -0.11
C ALA A 128 10.59 10.34 -0.31
N ASP A 129 11.27 10.52 -1.45
CA ASP A 129 11.98 11.75 -1.79
C ASP A 129 11.04 12.89 -2.23
N ASN A 130 9.78 12.59 -2.54
CA ASN A 130 8.82 13.61 -2.91
C ASN A 130 8.36 14.41 -1.67
N TYR A 131 8.75 15.69 -1.61
CA TYR A 131 8.46 16.56 -0.47
C TYR A 131 6.96 16.87 -0.30
N LEU A 132 6.15 16.68 -1.35
CA LEU A 132 4.69 16.86 -1.29
C LEU A 132 3.96 15.64 -0.73
N TYR A 133 4.66 14.51 -0.55
CA TYR A 133 4.04 13.30 -0.03
C TYR A 133 3.75 13.41 1.47
N ARG A 134 2.48 13.54 1.83
CA ARG A 134 2.08 13.74 3.23
C ARG A 134 2.39 12.54 4.13
N THR A 135 2.40 11.34 3.56
CA THR A 135 2.65 10.10 4.29
C THR A 135 4.05 9.53 3.99
N ARG A 136 5.07 10.40 3.95
CA ARG A 136 6.47 9.99 3.70
C ARG A 136 6.96 8.92 4.66
N HIS A 137 6.49 8.93 5.91
CA HIS A 137 6.79 7.89 6.88
C HIS A 137 6.40 6.50 6.40
N VAL A 138 5.27 6.35 5.69
CA VAL A 138 4.85 5.06 5.10
C VAL A 138 5.80 4.64 3.96
N ALA A 139 6.23 5.58 3.11
CA ALA A 139 7.19 5.25 2.06
C ALA A 139 8.55 4.82 2.62
N TYR A 140 9.05 5.50 3.67
CA TYR A 140 10.27 5.10 4.35
C TYR A 140 10.14 3.76 5.08
N GLU A 141 8.99 3.47 5.69
CA GLU A 141 8.72 2.17 6.29
C GLU A 141 8.72 1.06 5.23
N ASN A 142 8.03 1.25 4.11
CA ASN A 142 8.03 0.32 2.99
C ASN A 142 9.43 0.12 2.41
N LEU A 143 10.20 1.19 2.29
CA LEU A 143 11.59 1.15 1.82
C LEU A 143 12.47 0.34 2.79
N GLY A 144 12.31 0.58 4.10
CA GLY A 144 12.97 -0.21 5.14
C GLY A 144 12.60 -1.69 5.05
N SER A 145 11.32 -2.00 4.87
CA SER A 145 10.82 -3.37 4.72
C SER A 145 11.39 -4.06 3.47
N ALA A 146 11.53 -3.34 2.36
CA ALA A 146 12.14 -3.87 1.14
C ALA A 146 13.64 -4.18 1.35
N TYR A 147 14.39 -3.29 2.02
CA TYR A 147 15.79 -3.55 2.40
C TYR A 147 15.91 -4.73 3.37
N HIS A 148 15.04 -4.81 4.38
CA HIS A 148 15.02 -5.94 5.31
C HIS A 148 14.85 -7.27 4.57
N ASN A 149 13.86 -7.37 3.70
CA ASN A 149 13.58 -8.58 2.92
C ASN A 149 14.70 -8.92 1.93
N LYS A 150 15.49 -7.93 1.51
CA LYS A 150 16.70 -8.13 0.72
C LYS A 150 17.91 -8.58 1.57
N GLY A 151 17.79 -8.54 2.90
CA GLY A 151 18.86 -8.89 3.84
C GLY A 151 19.78 -7.72 4.21
N ASP A 152 19.49 -6.50 3.75
CA ASP A 152 20.23 -5.29 4.10
C ASP A 152 19.62 -4.62 5.33
N TYR A 153 19.83 -5.25 6.46
CA TYR A 153 19.23 -4.82 7.72
C TYR A 153 19.71 -3.45 8.19
N ARG A 154 20.94 -3.05 7.83
CA ARG A 154 21.47 -1.72 8.18
C ARG A 154 20.68 -0.62 7.48
N ARG A 155 20.52 -0.74 6.14
CA ARG A 155 19.71 0.23 5.39
C ARG A 155 18.23 0.16 5.78
N ALA A 156 17.72 -1.01 6.16
CA ALA A 156 16.37 -1.13 6.71
C ALA A 156 16.19 -0.24 7.95
N ILE A 157 17.09 -0.37 8.94
CA ILE A 157 17.06 0.42 10.18
C ILE A 157 17.16 1.92 9.90
N GLU A 158 18.04 2.35 8.98
CA GLU A 158 18.16 3.77 8.59
C GLU A 158 16.83 4.32 8.05
N ASN A 159 16.13 3.55 7.22
CA ASN A 159 14.85 3.97 6.67
C ASN A 159 13.71 3.95 7.69
N TYR A 160 13.67 2.99 8.60
CA TYR A 160 12.72 3.01 9.71
C TYR A 160 12.96 4.19 10.66
N LYS A 161 14.22 4.58 10.91
CA LYS A 161 14.54 5.81 11.66
C LYS A 161 13.98 7.04 10.96
N LYS A 162 14.16 7.15 9.64
CA LYS A 162 13.55 8.24 8.87
C LYS A 162 12.02 8.23 8.95
N ALA A 163 11.38 7.05 8.90
CA ALA A 163 9.94 6.97 9.11
C ALA A 163 9.51 7.52 10.48
N ALA A 164 10.24 7.18 11.55
CA ALA A 164 10.01 7.69 12.89
C ALA A 164 10.34 9.20 13.04
N GLU A 165 11.27 9.75 12.28
CA GLU A 165 11.54 11.20 12.22
C GLU A 165 10.37 11.98 11.61
N PHE A 166 9.73 11.43 10.55
CA PHE A 166 8.54 12.04 9.94
C PHE A 166 7.27 11.87 10.76
N TYR A 167 7.17 10.79 11.52
CA TYR A 167 6.04 10.55 12.42
C TYR A 167 6.54 9.84 13.68
N LYS A 168 6.75 10.59 14.76
CA LYS A 168 7.41 10.11 16.00
C LYS A 168 6.67 8.96 16.68
N ASP A 169 5.34 8.96 16.59
CA ASP A 169 4.50 7.95 17.22
C ASP A 169 4.12 6.82 16.25
N TYR A 170 4.97 6.59 15.23
CA TYR A 170 4.76 5.53 14.26
C TYR A 170 5.30 4.19 14.77
N THR A 171 4.50 3.52 15.59
CA THR A 171 4.82 2.23 16.22
C THR A 171 5.37 1.18 15.25
N PRO A 172 4.85 1.00 14.00
CA PRO A 172 5.41 0.02 13.06
C PRO A 172 6.90 0.21 12.77
N ALA A 173 7.38 1.47 12.69
CA ALA A 173 8.80 1.71 12.43
C ALA A 173 9.69 1.16 13.56
N TYR A 174 9.29 1.34 14.81
CA TYR A 174 10.05 0.84 15.96
C TYR A 174 10.03 -0.69 16.07
N ILE A 175 8.90 -1.32 15.79
CA ILE A 175 8.80 -2.79 15.75
C ILE A 175 9.71 -3.35 14.66
N ASN A 176 9.65 -2.79 13.43
CA ASN A 176 10.45 -3.24 12.31
C ASN A 176 11.95 -2.95 12.50
N MET A 177 12.32 -1.85 13.20
CA MET A 177 13.69 -1.63 13.67
C MET A 177 14.14 -2.75 14.59
N GLY A 178 13.33 -3.11 15.59
CA GLY A 178 13.64 -4.19 16.52
C GLY A 178 13.91 -5.51 15.80
N ILE A 179 13.03 -5.89 14.87
CA ILE A 179 13.19 -7.10 14.04
C ILE A 179 14.48 -7.05 13.22
N SER A 180 14.82 -5.88 12.67
CA SER A 180 16.06 -5.73 11.89
C SER A 180 17.33 -5.73 12.74
N TYR A 181 17.28 -5.19 13.96
CA TYR A 181 18.35 -5.31 14.94
C TYR A 181 18.55 -6.76 15.39
N GLU A 182 17.47 -7.53 15.59
CA GLU A 182 17.58 -8.96 15.88
C GLU A 182 18.29 -9.74 14.76
N ALA A 183 17.99 -9.44 13.50
CA ALA A 183 18.65 -10.04 12.35
C ALA A 183 20.17 -9.74 12.31
N LEU A 184 20.58 -8.60 12.87
CA LEU A 184 21.99 -8.23 13.08
C LEU A 184 22.58 -8.79 14.40
N LYS A 185 21.78 -9.48 15.22
CA LYS A 185 22.13 -9.93 16.58
C LYS A 185 22.48 -8.78 17.55
N ASP A 186 21.94 -7.59 17.27
CA ASP A 186 22.07 -6.40 18.12
C ASP A 186 20.89 -6.36 19.09
N TRP A 187 20.99 -7.22 20.13
CA TRP A 187 19.89 -7.50 21.05
C TRP A 187 19.48 -6.29 21.88
N ASP A 188 20.44 -5.50 22.30
CA ASP A 188 20.19 -4.31 23.12
C ASP A 188 19.36 -3.27 22.37
N ASN A 189 19.75 -2.98 21.12
CA ASN A 189 19.00 -2.07 20.27
C ASN A 189 17.64 -2.65 19.83
N ALA A 190 17.52 -3.97 19.67
CA ALA A 190 16.23 -4.62 19.42
C ALA A 190 15.25 -4.39 20.58
N VAL A 191 15.70 -4.67 21.81
CA VAL A 191 14.89 -4.43 23.02
C VAL A 191 14.53 -2.96 23.18
N ALA A 192 15.49 -2.05 22.96
CA ALA A 192 15.24 -0.61 23.04
C ALA A 192 14.16 -0.15 22.03
N ALA A 193 14.21 -0.67 20.80
CA ALA A 193 13.22 -0.37 19.78
C ALA A 193 11.83 -0.90 20.16
N TYR A 194 11.71 -2.14 20.63
CA TYR A 194 10.44 -2.69 21.09
C TYR A 194 9.87 -1.95 22.30
N LYS A 195 10.73 -1.59 23.28
CA LYS A 195 10.31 -0.75 24.41
C LYS A 195 9.74 0.59 23.92
N LYS A 196 10.39 1.21 22.94
CA LYS A 196 9.86 2.46 22.36
C LYS A 196 8.48 2.25 21.74
N ALA A 197 8.25 1.12 21.07
CA ALA A 197 6.92 0.77 20.54
C ALA A 197 5.88 0.63 21.67
N THR A 198 6.24 0.02 22.82
CA THR A 198 5.34 -0.11 23.98
C THR A 198 5.07 1.20 24.72
N GLU A 199 5.99 2.16 24.68
CA GLU A 199 5.76 3.51 25.22
C GLU A 199 4.72 4.27 24.40
N ILE A 200 4.70 4.08 23.07
CA ILE A 200 3.76 4.72 22.17
C ILE A 200 2.39 4.04 22.24
N GLU A 201 2.36 2.73 22.16
CA GLU A 201 1.14 1.91 22.19
C GLU A 201 1.23 0.84 23.29
N PRO A 202 0.94 1.19 24.56
CA PRO A 202 1.05 0.24 25.68
C PRO A 202 0.14 -0.98 25.57
N ASP A 203 -0.98 -0.84 24.86
CA ASP A 203 -1.95 -1.92 24.65
C ASP A 203 -1.64 -2.79 23.41
N SER A 204 -0.60 -2.44 22.63
CA SER A 204 -0.15 -3.26 21.49
C SER A 204 0.49 -4.55 21.97
N SER A 205 -0.05 -5.69 21.57
CA SER A 205 0.47 -7.00 21.97
C SER A 205 1.77 -7.39 21.27
N LEU A 206 1.95 -6.95 20.01
CA LEU A 206 3.05 -7.42 19.15
C LEU A 206 4.45 -7.11 19.70
N PRO A 207 4.79 -5.88 20.16
CA PRO A 207 6.14 -5.62 20.69
C PRO A 207 6.45 -6.41 21.95
N TYR A 208 5.45 -6.70 22.80
CA TYR A 208 5.63 -7.56 23.96
C TYR A 208 5.88 -9.01 23.57
N LEU A 209 5.16 -9.52 22.56
CA LEU A 209 5.40 -10.85 22.00
C LEU A 209 6.84 -10.97 21.46
N GLN A 210 7.31 -9.97 20.72
CA GLN A 210 8.67 -9.96 20.18
C GLN A 210 9.74 -9.95 21.29
N MET A 211 9.56 -9.12 22.32
CA MET A 211 10.46 -9.14 23.48
C MET A 211 10.43 -10.48 24.19
N GLY A 212 9.25 -11.06 24.41
CA GLY A 212 9.12 -12.36 25.05
C GLY A 212 9.85 -13.47 24.28
N ASP A 213 9.68 -13.52 22.95
CA ASP A 213 10.39 -14.47 22.09
C ASP A 213 11.91 -14.25 22.12
N LEU A 214 12.34 -12.98 22.00
CA LEU A 214 13.76 -12.62 22.08
C LEU A 214 14.40 -13.07 23.39
N TYR A 215 13.78 -12.80 24.53
CA TYR A 215 14.31 -13.21 25.84
C TYR A 215 14.32 -14.74 26.05
N LEU A 216 13.36 -15.48 25.44
CA LEU A 216 13.44 -16.96 25.41
C LEU A 216 14.67 -17.43 24.64
N ARG A 217 14.95 -16.87 23.49
CA ARG A 217 16.14 -17.20 22.68
C ARG A 217 17.46 -16.85 23.40
N LEU A 218 17.43 -15.81 24.22
CA LEU A 218 18.57 -15.41 25.06
C LEU A 218 18.66 -16.20 26.40
N ASN A 219 17.75 -17.17 26.61
CA ASN A 219 17.68 -18.01 27.83
C ASN A 219 17.34 -17.22 29.13
N HIS A 220 16.67 -16.05 28.98
CA HIS A 220 16.17 -15.25 30.09
C HIS A 220 14.69 -15.55 30.34
N GLN A 221 14.39 -16.77 30.84
CA GLN A 221 13.02 -17.30 30.92
C GLN A 221 12.09 -16.46 31.80
N GLU A 222 12.53 -15.96 32.93
CA GLU A 222 11.69 -15.16 33.85
C GLU A 222 11.19 -13.88 33.16
N VAL A 223 12.11 -13.13 32.56
CA VAL A 223 11.79 -11.91 31.83
C VAL A 223 10.89 -12.19 30.63
N ALA A 224 11.14 -13.28 29.92
CA ALA A 224 10.32 -13.70 28.79
C ALA A 224 8.86 -13.96 29.20
N VAL A 225 8.66 -14.66 30.33
CA VAL A 225 7.33 -14.97 30.89
C VAL A 225 6.56 -13.69 31.18
N GLU A 226 7.19 -12.67 31.76
CA GLU A 226 6.55 -11.38 32.06
C GLU A 226 6.01 -10.71 30.78
N TYR A 227 6.84 -10.59 29.75
CA TYR A 227 6.43 -9.98 28.47
C TYR A 227 5.36 -10.81 27.74
N LEU A 228 5.47 -12.14 27.73
CA LEU A 228 4.46 -13.01 27.12
C LEU A 228 3.10 -12.91 27.83
N LEU A 229 3.08 -12.75 29.15
CA LEU A 229 1.83 -12.54 29.89
C LEU A 229 1.18 -11.19 29.54
N ILE A 230 1.96 -10.13 29.35
CA ILE A 230 1.45 -8.84 28.88
C ILE A 230 0.87 -8.98 27.47
N ALA A 231 1.59 -9.65 26.56
CA ALA A 231 1.09 -9.91 25.21
C ALA A 231 -0.24 -10.68 25.21
N ILE A 232 -0.40 -11.68 26.08
CA ILE A 232 -1.66 -12.42 26.24
C ILE A 232 -2.77 -11.54 26.79
N LYS A 233 -2.46 -10.67 27.77
CA LYS A 233 -3.43 -9.74 28.37
C LYS A 233 -3.96 -8.76 27.33
N ASN A 234 -3.08 -8.20 26.49
CA ASN A 234 -3.41 -7.19 25.50
C ASN A 234 -4.15 -7.77 24.28
N ASP A 235 -3.95 -9.04 23.96
CA ASP A 235 -4.61 -9.73 22.85
C ASP A 235 -5.09 -11.15 23.25
N PRO A 236 -6.10 -11.26 24.15
CA PRO A 236 -6.44 -12.56 24.75
C PRO A 236 -6.99 -13.59 23.74
N ASN A 237 -7.59 -13.18 22.65
CA ASN A 237 -8.24 -14.07 21.67
C ASN A 237 -7.64 -13.96 20.26
N GLY A 238 -6.83 -12.96 20.02
CA GLY A 238 -6.23 -12.69 18.73
C GLY A 238 -4.94 -13.48 18.45
N PRO A 239 -4.31 -13.20 17.32
CA PRO A 239 -3.17 -13.98 16.84
C PRO A 239 -1.94 -13.85 17.73
N TYR A 240 -1.66 -12.66 18.25
CA TYR A 240 -0.45 -12.43 19.06
C TYR A 240 -0.53 -13.05 20.45
N GLY A 241 -1.69 -12.96 21.10
CA GLY A 241 -1.90 -13.63 22.38
C GLY A 241 -1.93 -15.16 22.26
N LYS A 242 -2.41 -15.70 21.15
CA LYS A 242 -2.29 -17.15 20.86
C LYS A 242 -0.84 -17.57 20.66
N ALA A 243 -0.04 -16.78 19.91
CA ALA A 243 1.37 -17.02 19.73
C ALA A 243 2.14 -16.95 21.07
N ALA A 244 1.85 -15.92 21.88
CA ALA A 244 2.45 -15.77 23.20
C ALA A 244 2.13 -16.96 24.13
N ARG A 245 0.90 -17.48 24.13
CA ARG A 245 0.55 -18.71 24.88
C ARG A 245 1.33 -19.93 24.40
N SER A 246 1.51 -20.06 23.09
CA SER A 246 2.30 -21.15 22.50
C SER A 246 3.75 -21.11 22.98
N LEU A 247 4.37 -19.92 22.95
CA LEU A 247 5.73 -19.73 23.46
C LEU A 247 5.82 -20.01 24.97
N LEU A 248 4.88 -19.51 25.77
CA LEU A 248 4.83 -19.73 27.21
C LEU A 248 4.70 -21.23 27.56
N ALA A 249 4.00 -22.00 26.76
CA ALA A 249 3.90 -23.45 26.97
C ALA A 249 5.23 -24.18 26.77
N THR A 250 6.15 -23.64 25.99
CA THR A 250 7.50 -24.23 25.80
C THR A 250 8.40 -24.04 27.02
N THR A 251 8.16 -22.99 27.83
CA THR A 251 8.95 -22.71 29.04
C THR A 251 8.63 -23.67 30.20
N ARG A 252 7.48 -24.33 30.17
CA ARG A 252 6.96 -25.21 31.24
C ARG A 252 7.30 -26.68 31.02
N LYS A 253 7.92 -27.07 29.92
CA LYS A 253 8.36 -28.47 29.74
C LYS A 253 9.67 -28.66 30.48
N PRO A 254 9.74 -29.58 31.49
CA PRO A 254 11.00 -29.97 32.10
C PRO A 254 11.91 -30.57 31.03
N LYS A 255 13.18 -30.19 31.06
CA LYS A 255 14.25 -30.82 30.24
C LYS A 255 14.43 -32.27 30.62
#